data_c9866be0d0365e6d6ac489bb427f68df
#
_entry.id   c9866be0d0365e6d6ac489bb427f68df
#
_cell.length_a   1.000
_cell.length_b   1.000
_cell.length_c   1.000
_cell.angle_alpha   90.00
_cell.angle_beta   90.00
_cell.angle_gamma   90.00
#
_symmetry.space_group_name_H-M   'P 1'
#
loop_
_entity.id
_entity.type
_entity.pdbx_description
1 polymer ?
#
loop_
_entity_poly.entity_id
_entity_poly.type
_entity_poly.pdbx_seq_one_letter_code
_entity_poly.pdbx_strand_id
1 'polypeptide(L)'
;MSKFTIVFGVLILIVFGVIEATAIDQSICHAGANVVLYPNGSLKSCVLKDSFRSNEIKCNGQSQVSFYDNGRLETCVLAEPAKISGQECKESGPISFYPDGKLRSCVKKD
;
A
#
# COMPACT_ATOMS: atom_id res chain seq x y z
N MET A 1 45.73 0.85 -3.23
CA MET A 1 45.11 0.97 -3.04
C MET A 1 44.28 1.14 -2.89
N SER A 2 44.07 1.14 -3.19
CA SER A 2 43.21 1.35 -2.89
C SER A 2 42.19 1.29 -2.99
N LYS A 3 42.11 1.25 -3.19
CA LYS A 3 41.14 1.25 -3.14
C LYS A 3 40.19 1.33 -2.73
N PHE A 4 40.23 1.36 -2.86
CA PHE A 4 39.26 1.39 -2.38
C PHE A 4 38.46 1.75 -2.49
N THR A 5 38.77 1.82 -2.61
CA THR A 5 38.00 2.21 -2.58
C THR A 5 37.06 2.19 -2.76
N ILE A 6 37.13 2.08 -2.94
CA ILE A 6 36.20 2.17 -2.89
C ILE A 6 35.29 2.17 -2.56
N VAL A 7 35.42 2.12 -2.51
CA VAL A 7 34.54 2.16 -2.05
C VAL A 7 33.68 2.56 -1.94
N PHE A 8 33.67 2.76 -2.22
CA PHE A 8 32.73 3.21 -1.99
C PHE A 8 31.82 3.39 -2.41
N GLY A 9 32.22 3.34 -2.62
CA GLY A 9 31.38 3.67 -2.93
C GLY A 9 30.35 3.41 -2.95
N VAL A 10 30.09 3.05 -2.86
CA VAL A 10 29.16 2.77 -2.76
C VAL A 10 28.40 2.95 -1.99
N LEU A 11 28.47 2.93 -1.57
CA LEU A 11 27.77 3.15 -0.77
C LEU A 11 26.82 3.85 -0.78
N ILE A 12 26.67 4.29 -1.03
CA ILE A 12 25.92 5.19 -1.15
C ILE A 12 24.74 4.88 -1.54
N LEU A 13 24.60 4.35 -2.25
CA LEU A 13 23.54 4.08 -2.74
C LEU A 13 22.62 3.79 -1.93
N ILE A 14 22.68 3.37 -1.32
CA ILE A 14 21.95 3.01 -0.48
C ILE A 14 20.91 3.66 -0.07
N VAL A 15 20.96 4.54 0.30
CA VAL A 15 20.02 5.25 0.82
C VAL A 15 18.85 5.43 0.15
N PHE A 16 18.82 5.39 -0.94
CA PHE A 16 17.77 5.77 -1.58
C PHE A 16 16.61 5.06 -1.38
N GLY A 17 16.59 4.00 -1.26
CA GLY A 17 15.44 3.27 -1.31
C GLY A 17 14.36 3.70 -0.43
N VAL A 18 14.72 4.26 0.58
CA VAL A 18 13.82 4.66 1.47
C VAL A 18 12.81 5.53 1.05
N ILE A 19 13.08 6.40 0.29
CA ILE A 19 12.16 7.35 -0.08
C ILE A 19 11.06 6.86 -0.88
N GLU A 20 11.30 5.97 -1.73
CA GLU A 20 10.30 5.50 -2.60
C GLU A 20 9.24 4.74 -1.90
N ALA A 21 9.51 4.30 -0.69
CA ALA A 21 8.56 3.49 0.03
C ALA A 21 7.27 4.22 0.33
N THR A 22 7.23 5.53 0.22
CA THR A 22 6.02 6.26 0.53
C THR A 22 5.11 6.48 -0.67
N ALA A 23 5.55 6.10 -1.85
CA ALA A 23 4.74 6.31 -3.06
C ALA A 23 4.23 4.99 -3.59
N ILE A 24 2.96 4.93 -3.92
CA ILE A 24 2.35 3.74 -4.49
C ILE A 24 2.19 3.96 -5.99
N ASP A 25 2.70 3.02 -6.76
CA ASP A 25 2.69 3.12 -8.21
C ASP A 25 1.36 2.64 -8.78
N GLN A 26 0.89 3.27 -9.82
CA GLN A 26 -0.33 2.88 -10.49
C GLN A 26 -0.20 1.54 -11.22
N SER A 27 0.97 0.93 -11.22
CA SER A 27 1.17 -0.38 -11.86
C SER A 27 0.32 -1.47 -11.21
N ILE A 28 -0.20 -1.25 -10.01
CA ILE A 28 -1.04 -2.22 -9.34
C ILE A 28 -2.50 -2.13 -9.82
N CYS A 29 -2.81 -1.13 -10.63
CA CYS A 29 -4.16 -0.87 -11.08
C CYS A 29 -4.52 -1.64 -12.33
N HIS A 30 -5.80 -1.98 -12.47
CA HIS A 30 -6.30 -2.61 -13.67
C HIS A 30 -6.17 -1.62 -14.84
N ALA A 31 -5.71 -2.08 -15.97
CA ALA A 31 -5.52 -1.22 -17.13
C ALA A 31 -6.85 -0.64 -17.57
N GLY A 32 -6.88 0.64 -17.83
CA GLY A 32 -8.10 1.31 -18.27
C GLY A 32 -9.09 1.65 -17.17
N ALA A 33 -8.78 1.27 -15.93
CA ALA A 33 -9.66 1.60 -14.82
C ALA A 33 -9.49 3.07 -14.43
N ASN A 34 -10.43 3.60 -13.68
CA ASN A 34 -10.36 4.98 -13.24
C ASN A 34 -9.24 5.18 -12.25
N VAL A 35 -8.10 5.61 -12.75
CA VAL A 35 -6.92 5.86 -11.92
C VAL A 35 -6.93 7.32 -11.52
N VAL A 36 -6.90 7.59 -10.22
CA VAL A 36 -6.86 8.96 -9.71
C VAL A 36 -5.54 9.14 -8.97
N LEU A 37 -4.84 10.21 -9.27
CA LEU A 37 -3.56 10.51 -8.64
C LEU A 37 -3.66 11.78 -7.83
N TYR A 38 -2.81 11.87 -6.80
CA TYR A 38 -2.66 13.11 -6.06
C TYR A 38 -1.76 14.06 -6.88
N PRO A 39 -1.75 15.34 -6.57
CA PRO A 39 -0.89 16.29 -7.29
C PRO A 39 0.59 15.91 -7.28
N ASN A 40 1.05 15.18 -6.25
CA ASN A 40 2.44 14.77 -6.17
C ASN A 40 2.73 13.52 -7.02
N GLY A 41 1.73 13.02 -7.75
CA GLY A 41 1.91 11.86 -8.62
C GLY A 41 1.66 10.52 -7.97
N SER A 42 1.45 10.46 -6.66
CA SER A 42 1.19 9.19 -6.02
C SER A 42 -0.25 8.76 -6.24
N LEU A 43 -0.50 7.47 -6.18
CA LEU A 43 -1.82 6.92 -6.46
C LEU A 43 -2.79 7.26 -5.35
N LYS A 44 -3.96 7.77 -5.73
CA LYS A 44 -5.02 8.05 -4.77
C LYS A 44 -6.02 6.91 -4.75
N SER A 45 -6.49 6.47 -5.89
CA SER A 45 -7.43 5.37 -5.96
C SER A 45 -7.46 4.73 -7.33
N CYS A 46 -7.84 3.46 -7.38
CA CYS A 46 -8.06 2.77 -8.64
C CYS A 46 -8.72 1.42 -8.33
N VAL A 47 -9.00 0.66 -9.39
CA VAL A 47 -9.44 -0.72 -9.24
C VAL A 47 -8.20 -1.60 -9.39
N LEU A 48 -7.95 -2.46 -8.40
CA LEU A 48 -6.79 -3.33 -8.42
C LEU A 48 -6.87 -4.36 -9.54
N LYS A 49 -5.72 -4.63 -10.14
CA LYS A 49 -5.61 -5.65 -11.18
C LYS A 49 -5.60 -7.03 -10.52
N ASP A 50 -4.77 -7.20 -9.51
CA ASP A 50 -4.65 -8.46 -8.78
C ASP A 50 -4.70 -8.16 -7.29
N SER A 51 -4.72 -9.18 -6.45
CA SER A 51 -4.70 -8.95 -5.02
C SER A 51 -3.43 -8.18 -4.66
N PHE A 52 -3.53 -7.37 -3.63
CA PHE A 52 -2.44 -6.49 -3.23
C PHE A 52 -2.27 -6.60 -1.72
N ARG A 53 -1.05 -6.88 -1.28
CA ARG A 53 -0.78 -6.98 0.15
C ARG A 53 -0.16 -5.69 0.66
N SER A 54 -0.73 -5.16 1.73
CA SER A 54 -0.20 -3.98 2.39
C SER A 54 -0.04 -4.34 3.86
N ASN A 55 1.19 -4.47 4.31
CA ASN A 55 1.48 -4.89 5.68
C ASN A 55 0.80 -6.22 5.99
N GLU A 56 -0.07 -6.25 6.96
CA GLU A 56 -0.68 -7.47 7.44
C GLU A 56 -1.99 -7.83 6.76
N ILE A 57 -2.41 -7.06 5.80
CA ILE A 57 -3.68 -7.31 5.14
C ILE A 57 -3.51 -7.56 3.66
N LYS A 58 -4.45 -8.27 3.09
CA LYS A 58 -4.46 -8.55 1.66
C LYS A 58 -5.74 -7.98 1.09
N CYS A 59 -5.60 -7.09 0.12
CA CYS A 59 -6.73 -6.48 -0.56
C CYS A 59 -7.10 -7.30 -1.78
N ASN A 60 -8.40 -7.39 -2.04
CA ASN A 60 -8.92 -8.22 -3.12
C ASN A 60 -8.66 -7.57 -4.48
N GLY A 61 -8.23 -8.37 -5.44
CA GLY A 61 -8.11 -7.92 -6.81
C GLY A 61 -9.48 -7.61 -7.40
N GLN A 62 -9.53 -6.83 -8.45
CA GLN A 62 -10.77 -6.43 -9.13
C GLN A 62 -11.68 -5.56 -8.27
N SER A 63 -11.17 -5.08 -7.14
CA SER A 63 -11.92 -4.21 -6.23
C SER A 63 -11.21 -2.88 -6.09
N GLN A 64 -11.93 -1.89 -5.65
CA GLN A 64 -11.37 -0.55 -5.51
C GLN A 64 -10.45 -0.44 -4.30
N VAL A 65 -9.38 0.30 -4.46
CA VAL A 65 -8.43 0.57 -3.39
C VAL A 65 -8.18 2.07 -3.37
N SER A 66 -7.97 2.64 -2.18
CA SER A 66 -7.57 4.02 -2.09
C SER A 66 -6.45 4.18 -1.06
N PHE A 67 -5.64 5.21 -1.27
CA PHE A 67 -4.49 5.49 -0.42
C PHE A 67 -4.50 6.95 -0.01
N TYR A 68 -3.86 7.26 1.09
CA TYR A 68 -3.64 8.64 1.49
C TYR A 68 -2.43 9.17 0.72
N ASP A 69 -2.22 10.47 0.72
CA ASP A 69 -1.11 11.07 -0.02
C ASP A 69 0.25 10.72 0.56
N ASN A 70 0.31 10.15 1.76
CA ASN A 70 1.56 9.67 2.33
C ASN A 70 1.86 8.21 1.94
N GLY A 71 1.04 7.63 1.05
CA GLY A 71 1.24 6.26 0.58
C GLY A 71 0.62 5.19 1.44
N ARG A 72 0.02 5.55 2.57
CA ARG A 72 -0.61 4.55 3.42
C ARG A 72 -1.98 4.18 2.90
N LEU A 73 -2.36 2.94 3.10
CA LEU A 73 -3.65 2.44 2.64
C LEU A 73 -4.78 3.15 3.37
N GLU A 74 -5.78 3.59 2.62
CA GLU A 74 -6.96 4.19 3.20
C GLU A 74 -8.08 3.17 3.27
N THR A 75 -8.49 2.59 2.15
CA THR A 75 -9.54 1.56 2.13
C THR A 75 -9.27 0.52 1.07
N CYS A 76 -9.76 -0.68 1.31
CA CYS A 76 -9.84 -1.71 0.28
C CYS A 76 -10.85 -2.76 0.72
N VAL A 77 -11.09 -3.76 -0.12
CA VAL A 77 -11.93 -4.89 0.24
C VAL A 77 -11.00 -6.05 0.56
N LEU A 78 -11.20 -6.69 1.71
CA LEU A 78 -10.30 -7.75 2.15
C LEU A 78 -10.43 -9.01 1.30
N ALA A 79 -9.30 -9.60 0.93
CA ALA A 79 -9.27 -10.86 0.21
C ALA A 79 -9.25 -12.05 1.17
N GLU A 80 -8.89 -11.81 2.41
CA GLU A 80 -8.79 -12.85 3.44
C GLU A 80 -9.08 -12.21 4.79
N PRO A 81 -9.44 -12.97 5.81
CA PRO A 81 -9.68 -12.38 7.12
C PRO A 81 -8.41 -11.73 7.64
N ALA A 82 -8.55 -10.69 8.43
CA ALA A 82 -7.41 -9.99 9.00
C ALA A 82 -7.67 -9.73 10.48
N LYS A 83 -6.61 -9.72 11.26
CA LYS A 83 -6.71 -9.37 12.67
C LYS A 83 -5.81 -8.18 12.92
N ILE A 84 -6.41 -7.03 13.22
CA ILE A 84 -5.67 -5.80 13.40
C ILE A 84 -5.92 -5.29 14.81
N SER A 85 -4.89 -5.15 15.59
CA SER A 85 -4.99 -4.62 16.97
C SER A 85 -6.08 -5.36 17.77
N GLY A 86 -6.13 -6.66 17.61
CA GLY A 86 -7.09 -7.47 18.34
C GLY A 86 -8.48 -7.54 17.72
N GLN A 87 -8.75 -6.76 16.69
CA GLN A 87 -10.05 -6.76 16.03
C GLN A 87 -10.01 -7.70 14.83
N GLU A 88 -10.92 -8.67 14.80
CA GLU A 88 -11.00 -9.60 13.66
C GLU A 88 -11.92 -9.01 12.59
N CYS A 89 -11.41 -8.89 11.39
CA CYS A 89 -12.12 -8.33 10.26
C CYS A 89 -12.46 -9.42 9.25
N LYS A 90 -13.67 -9.37 8.74
CA LYS A 90 -14.19 -10.40 7.86
C LYS A 90 -13.68 -10.25 6.44
N GLU A 91 -13.41 -11.38 5.78
CA GLU A 91 -13.01 -11.35 4.37
C GLU A 91 -14.17 -10.84 3.52
N SER A 92 -13.87 -10.30 2.38
CA SER A 92 -14.81 -9.73 1.43
C SER A 92 -15.52 -8.49 1.94
N GLY A 93 -15.16 -8.01 3.11
CA GLY A 93 -15.70 -6.78 3.66
C GLY A 93 -14.74 -5.63 3.46
N PRO A 94 -15.22 -4.39 3.47
CA PRO A 94 -14.35 -3.24 3.36
C PRO A 94 -13.58 -3.01 4.66
N ILE A 95 -12.37 -2.51 4.54
CA ILE A 95 -11.57 -2.14 5.69
C ILE A 95 -11.04 -0.73 5.45
N SER A 96 -10.99 0.08 6.50
CA SER A 96 -10.52 1.46 6.41
C SER A 96 -9.51 1.75 7.51
N PHE A 97 -8.58 2.63 7.19
CA PHE A 97 -7.54 3.03 8.13
C PHE A 97 -7.50 4.55 8.21
N TYR A 98 -6.95 5.07 9.30
CA TYR A 98 -6.67 6.48 9.45
C TYR A 98 -5.33 6.80 8.79
N PRO A 99 -5.02 8.07 8.52
CA PRO A 99 -3.75 8.42 7.89
C PRO A 99 -2.50 7.95 8.66
N ASP A 100 -2.61 7.73 9.96
CA ASP A 100 -1.48 7.26 10.76
C ASP A 100 -1.35 5.73 10.72
N GLY A 101 -2.22 5.05 9.98
CA GLY A 101 -2.15 3.59 9.83
C GLY A 101 -2.99 2.81 10.82
N LYS A 102 -3.64 3.47 11.76
CA LYS A 102 -4.47 2.76 12.72
C LYS A 102 -5.79 2.36 12.09
N LEU A 103 -6.34 1.25 12.53
CA LEU A 103 -7.61 0.75 12.00
C LEU A 103 -8.73 1.74 12.31
N ARG A 104 -9.51 2.09 11.29
CA ARG A 104 -10.65 2.96 11.47
C ARG A 104 -11.92 2.14 11.57
N SER A 105 -12.13 1.22 10.65
CA SER A 105 -13.30 0.36 10.67
C SER A 105 -13.12 -0.86 9.79
N CYS A 106 -13.84 -1.91 10.11
CA CYS A 106 -13.94 -3.08 9.25
C CYS A 106 -15.21 -3.82 9.63
N VAL A 107 -15.60 -4.80 8.81
CA VAL A 107 -16.75 -5.63 9.15
C VAL A 107 -16.25 -6.71 10.08
N LYS A 108 -16.84 -6.80 11.26
CA LYS A 108 -16.40 -7.76 12.25
C LYS A 108 -16.74 -9.17 11.83
N LYS A 109 -15.85 -10.09 12.16
CA LYS A 109 -16.08 -11.48 11.90
C LYS A 109 -17.10 -11.99 12.91
N ASP A 110 -18.03 -12.81 12.46
CA ASP A 110 -19.08 -13.38 13.31
C ASP A 110 -18.55 -14.44 14.25
#